data_2ea4c8bb0e900b17def0926f647e6e94
#
_entry.id   2ea4c8bb0e900b17def0926f647e6e94
#
_cell.length_a   1.000
_cell.length_b   1.000
_cell.length_c   1.000
_cell.angle_alpha   90.00
_cell.angle_beta   90.00
_cell.angle_gamma   90.00
#
_symmetry.space_group_name_H-M   'P 1'
#
loop_
_entity.id
_entity.type
_entity.pdbx_description
1 polymer ?
#
loop_
_entity_poly.entity_id
_entity_poly.type
_entity_poly.pdbx_seq_one_letter_code
_entity_poly.pdbx_strand_id
1 'polypeptide(L)'
;MKRQMKKEVIFETASNEKIAADVYDLRLKGDCRAGIRAGQFVEVALDGFFLRRPISVCDVYGDGIRLVYKVTGKGTEYMSSLKKGDRVRALTGLGNGFSLDKCKKTALICGGGVGAPPLLLLAKRLIESGKNAYVALGFNSAADVMLADEFKAVGAQVEIATLDGSAGLKG
;
A
#
# COMPACT_ATOMS: atom_id res chain seq x y z
N MET A 1 17.40 17.10 6.06
CA MET A 1 16.13 16.42 5.64
C MET A 1 14.96 17.21 6.23
N LYS A 2 14.15 17.89 5.41
CA LYS A 2 12.99 18.64 5.92
C LYS A 2 11.98 17.64 6.51
N ARG A 3 11.62 17.84 7.77
CA ARG A 3 10.60 17.03 8.48
C ARG A 3 9.26 17.27 7.77
N GLN A 4 8.64 16.23 7.25
CA GLN A 4 7.32 16.34 6.65
C GLN A 4 6.32 16.74 7.72
N MET A 5 5.48 17.75 7.44
CA MET A 5 4.44 18.16 8.37
C MET A 5 3.32 17.11 8.38
N LYS A 6 2.97 16.64 9.56
CA LYS A 6 1.75 15.86 9.77
C LYS A 6 0.54 16.74 9.46
N LYS A 7 -0.35 16.28 8.60
CA LYS A 7 -1.53 17.03 8.18
C LYS A 7 -2.76 16.12 8.20
N GLU A 8 -3.83 16.59 8.77
CA GLU A 8 -5.13 15.95 8.58
C GLU A 8 -5.70 16.37 7.23
N VAL A 9 -6.13 15.39 6.46
CA VAL A 9 -6.71 15.58 5.12
C VAL A 9 -8.08 14.91 5.10
N ILE A 10 -9.04 15.58 4.48
CA ILE A 10 -10.35 15.01 4.17
C ILE A 10 -10.26 14.48 2.74
N PHE A 11 -10.39 13.20 2.61
CA PHE A 11 -10.43 12.50 1.34
C PHE A 11 -11.87 12.19 0.94
N GLU A 12 -12.07 12.02 -0.36
CA GLU A 12 -13.26 11.40 -0.94
C GLU A 12 -12.91 9.99 -1.43
N THR A 13 -13.72 9.00 -1.11
CA THR A 13 -13.58 7.63 -1.61
C THR A 13 -13.85 7.62 -3.11
N ALA A 14 -12.85 7.27 -3.92
CA ALA A 14 -12.98 7.10 -5.36
C ALA A 14 -13.47 5.70 -5.71
N SER A 15 -12.92 4.68 -5.04
CA SER A 15 -13.34 3.28 -5.09
C SER A 15 -12.89 2.53 -3.84
N ASN A 16 -13.54 1.41 -3.56
CA ASN A 16 -13.16 0.50 -2.47
C ASN A 16 -13.57 -0.92 -2.90
N GLU A 17 -12.63 -1.66 -3.43
CA GLU A 17 -12.88 -2.93 -4.12
C GLU A 17 -12.21 -4.09 -3.40
N LYS A 18 -12.91 -5.21 -3.28
CA LYS A 18 -12.34 -6.45 -2.75
C LYS A 18 -11.44 -7.08 -3.81
N ILE A 19 -10.15 -7.29 -3.49
CA ILE A 19 -9.14 -7.81 -4.44
C ILE A 19 -8.62 -9.21 -4.07
N ALA A 20 -8.82 -9.64 -2.83
CA ALA A 20 -8.52 -11.00 -2.37
C ALA A 20 -9.40 -11.34 -1.15
N ALA A 21 -9.23 -12.52 -0.56
CA ALA A 21 -9.94 -12.89 0.67
C ALA A 21 -9.69 -11.84 1.76
N ASP A 22 -10.77 -11.15 2.17
CA ASP A 22 -10.76 -10.08 3.18
C ASP A 22 -9.78 -8.93 2.93
N VAL A 23 -9.29 -8.76 1.69
CA VAL A 23 -8.40 -7.66 1.30
C VAL A 23 -9.10 -6.71 0.34
N TYR A 24 -8.98 -5.42 0.63
CA TYR A 24 -9.61 -4.34 -0.11
C TYR A 24 -8.60 -3.34 -0.64
N ASP A 25 -8.85 -2.83 -1.84
CA ASP A 25 -8.16 -1.73 -2.50
C ASP A 25 -9.01 -0.46 -2.38
N LEU A 26 -8.62 0.44 -1.48
CA LEU A 26 -9.28 1.71 -1.22
C LEU A 26 -8.51 2.84 -1.90
N ARG A 27 -9.15 3.51 -2.84
CA ARG A 27 -8.61 4.68 -3.52
C ARG A 27 -9.28 5.94 -3.00
N LEU A 28 -8.47 6.87 -2.52
CA LEU A 28 -8.90 8.10 -1.89
C LEU A 28 -8.39 9.31 -2.66
N LYS A 29 -9.28 10.24 -3.05
CA LYS A 29 -8.95 11.54 -3.64
C LYS A 29 -8.80 12.60 -2.58
N GLY A 30 -7.74 13.39 -2.65
CA GLY A 30 -7.48 14.49 -1.71
C GLY A 30 -6.04 14.97 -1.79
N ASP A 31 -5.81 16.23 -1.48
CA ASP A 31 -4.50 16.87 -1.64
C ASP A 31 -3.52 16.48 -0.52
N CYS A 32 -2.82 15.38 -0.73
CA CYS A 32 -1.73 14.94 0.15
C CYS A 32 -0.48 14.47 -0.62
N ARG A 33 -0.45 14.68 -1.93
CA ARG A 33 0.59 14.17 -2.85
C ARG A 33 1.99 14.67 -2.52
N ALA A 34 2.10 15.93 -2.16
CA ALA A 34 3.38 16.56 -1.86
C ALA A 34 3.96 15.97 -0.58
N GLY A 35 4.84 14.99 -0.75
CA GLY A 35 5.66 14.52 0.34
C GLY A 35 5.37 13.12 0.88
N ILE A 36 4.42 12.35 0.35
CA ILE A 36 4.30 10.95 0.75
C ILE A 36 5.48 10.17 0.17
N ARG A 37 6.22 9.52 1.07
CA ARG A 37 7.36 8.65 0.73
C ARG A 37 6.96 7.18 0.86
N ALA A 38 7.58 6.33 0.06
CA ALA A 38 7.41 4.90 0.17
C ALA A 38 7.70 4.42 1.61
N GLY A 39 6.85 3.56 2.15
CA GLY A 39 6.91 3.05 3.52
C GLY A 39 6.28 3.96 4.58
N GLN A 40 5.64 5.06 4.16
CA GLN A 40 4.80 5.85 5.06
C GLN A 40 3.39 5.28 5.14
N PHE A 41 2.67 5.70 6.17
CA PHE A 41 1.30 5.28 6.44
C PHE A 41 0.40 6.48 6.76
N VAL A 42 -0.89 6.25 6.78
CA VAL A 42 -1.90 7.19 7.23
C VAL A 42 -2.67 6.61 8.40
N GLU A 43 -3.24 7.46 9.24
CA GLU A 43 -4.19 7.05 10.28
C GLU A 43 -5.60 7.49 9.89
N VAL A 44 -6.41 6.52 9.47
CA VAL A 44 -7.78 6.73 9.04
C VAL A 44 -8.68 6.88 10.26
N ALA A 45 -9.40 8.01 10.32
CA ALA A 45 -10.44 8.24 11.32
C ALA A 45 -11.77 7.69 10.80
N LEU A 46 -12.48 6.96 11.64
CA LEU A 46 -13.76 6.34 11.31
C LEU A 46 -14.81 6.82 12.31
N ASP A 47 -15.99 7.14 11.83
CA ASP A 47 -17.09 7.60 12.68
C ASP A 47 -17.55 6.47 13.62
N GLY A 48 -17.72 6.80 14.89
CA GLY A 48 -18.07 5.83 15.93
C GLY A 48 -16.88 5.03 16.50
N PHE A 49 -15.66 5.29 16.03
CA PHE A 49 -14.45 4.61 16.54
C PHE A 49 -13.51 5.59 17.21
N PHE A 50 -13.12 5.31 18.44
CA PHE A 50 -12.18 6.17 19.18
C PHE A 50 -10.78 6.15 18.58
N LEU A 51 -10.27 4.98 18.20
CA LEU A 51 -8.93 4.84 17.62
C LEU A 51 -8.96 4.93 16.09
N ARG A 52 -8.00 5.65 15.54
CA ARG A 52 -7.72 5.66 14.10
C ARG A 52 -7.12 4.32 13.65
N ARG A 53 -7.22 4.03 12.36
CA ARG A 53 -6.66 2.82 11.75
C ARG A 53 -5.39 3.18 10.98
N PRO A 54 -4.21 2.69 11.43
CA PRO A 54 -2.96 2.90 10.70
C PRO A 54 -2.94 1.96 9.48
N ILE A 55 -2.89 2.56 8.30
CA ILE A 55 -2.82 1.83 7.03
C ILE A 55 -1.64 2.36 6.21
N SER A 56 -0.76 1.48 5.75
CA SER A 56 0.37 1.83 4.91
C SER A 56 -0.11 2.32 3.54
N VAL A 57 0.59 3.31 2.99
CA VAL A 57 0.31 3.80 1.63
C VAL A 57 0.87 2.81 0.63
N CYS A 58 0.00 2.25 -0.21
CA CYS A 58 0.35 1.35 -1.29
C CYS A 58 0.93 2.11 -2.49
N ASP A 59 0.26 3.18 -2.92
CA ASP A 59 0.70 4.04 -4.03
C ASP A 59 0.13 5.46 -3.88
N VAL A 60 0.69 6.39 -4.68
CA VAL A 60 0.18 7.75 -4.88
C VAL A 60 -0.13 7.94 -6.35
N TYR A 61 -1.28 8.53 -6.67
CA TYR A 61 -1.73 8.73 -8.04
C TYR A 61 -2.47 10.05 -8.20
N GLY A 62 -2.31 10.70 -9.34
CA GLY A 62 -3.04 11.94 -9.66
C GLY A 62 -3.16 12.88 -8.47
N ASP A 63 -4.35 12.96 -7.90
CA ASP A 63 -4.73 13.79 -6.76
C ASP A 63 -5.07 12.96 -5.50
N GLY A 64 -4.54 11.73 -5.38
CA GLY A 64 -4.93 10.84 -4.28
C GLY A 64 -3.90 9.81 -3.85
N ILE A 65 -4.34 8.96 -2.95
CA ILE A 65 -3.59 7.82 -2.39
C ILE A 65 -4.36 6.52 -2.53
N ARG A 66 -3.62 5.44 -2.60
CA ARG A 66 -4.13 4.07 -2.60
C ARG A 66 -3.71 3.38 -1.31
N LEU A 67 -4.68 2.78 -0.65
CA LEU A 67 -4.52 1.98 0.55
C LEU A 67 -5.00 0.57 0.26
N VAL A 68 -4.17 -0.43 0.53
CA VAL A 68 -4.60 -1.83 0.48
C VAL A 68 -4.54 -2.40 1.89
N TYR A 69 -5.65 -2.95 2.36
CA TYR A 69 -5.79 -3.38 3.75
C TYR A 69 -6.58 -4.68 3.86
N LYS A 70 -6.31 -5.44 4.92
CA LYS A 70 -7.08 -6.63 5.27
C LYS A 70 -8.12 -6.31 6.35
N VAL A 71 -9.30 -6.89 6.22
CA VAL A 71 -10.32 -6.86 7.27
C VAL A 71 -9.90 -7.79 8.39
N THR A 72 -9.60 -7.20 9.56
CA THR A 72 -9.12 -7.94 10.74
C THR A 72 -9.92 -7.62 12.00
N GLY A 73 -10.84 -6.67 11.93
CA GLY A 73 -11.69 -6.27 13.06
C GLY A 73 -12.68 -5.18 12.67
N LYS A 74 -13.54 -4.79 13.61
CA LYS A 74 -14.68 -3.88 13.38
C LYS A 74 -14.36 -2.60 12.62
N GLY A 75 -13.18 -2.00 12.83
CA GLY A 75 -12.81 -0.76 12.13
C GLY A 75 -12.48 -0.99 10.66
N THR A 76 -11.72 -2.04 10.33
CA THR A 76 -11.45 -2.39 8.92
C THR A 76 -12.68 -3.00 8.25
N GLU A 77 -13.57 -3.63 8.99
CA GLU A 77 -14.89 -4.05 8.51
C GLU A 77 -15.74 -2.83 8.14
N TYR A 78 -15.79 -1.80 9.01
CA TYR A 78 -16.44 -0.52 8.66
C TYR A 78 -15.78 0.11 7.40
N MET A 79 -14.46 0.10 7.31
CA MET A 79 -13.78 0.59 6.11
C MET A 79 -14.21 -0.15 4.85
N SER A 80 -14.46 -1.47 4.90
CA SER A 80 -14.89 -2.25 3.75
C SER A 80 -16.29 -1.90 3.24
N SER A 81 -17.10 -1.22 4.05
CA SER A 81 -18.42 -0.72 3.67
C SER A 81 -18.41 0.67 3.02
N LEU A 82 -17.26 1.37 3.01
CA LEU A 82 -17.13 2.68 2.37
C LEU A 82 -17.44 2.61 0.88
N LYS A 83 -18.21 3.59 0.41
CA LYS A 83 -18.66 3.70 -0.98
C LYS A 83 -18.05 4.93 -1.65
N LYS A 84 -18.06 4.93 -2.97
CA LYS A 84 -17.67 6.09 -3.76
C LYS A 84 -18.45 7.34 -3.32
N GLY A 85 -17.71 8.43 -3.07
CA GLY A 85 -18.24 9.70 -2.57
C GLY A 85 -18.21 9.85 -1.05
N ASP A 86 -18.01 8.78 -0.28
CA ASP A 86 -17.89 8.87 1.17
C ASP A 86 -16.64 9.66 1.57
N ARG A 87 -16.79 10.51 2.59
CA ARG A 87 -15.68 11.30 3.12
C ARG A 87 -14.92 10.53 4.19
N VAL A 88 -13.60 10.53 4.07
CA VAL A 88 -12.67 9.87 4.98
C VAL A 88 -11.65 10.87 5.48
N ARG A 89 -11.57 11.06 6.80
CA ARG A 89 -10.52 11.86 7.41
C ARG A 89 -9.30 10.99 7.70
N ALA A 90 -8.12 11.43 7.31
CA ALA A 90 -6.90 10.72 7.65
C ALA A 90 -5.76 11.69 8.00
N LEU A 91 -4.98 11.32 9.00
CA LEU A 91 -3.73 11.98 9.34
C LEU A 91 -2.64 11.42 8.44
N THR A 92 -1.95 12.29 7.71
CA THR A 92 -0.91 11.94 6.73
C THR A 92 0.49 12.35 7.21
N GLY A 93 1.54 11.96 6.46
CA GLY A 93 2.92 12.30 6.79
C GLY A 93 3.47 11.51 7.97
N LEU A 94 2.95 10.32 8.21
CA LEU A 94 3.35 9.45 9.31
C LEU A 94 4.39 8.42 8.86
N GLY A 95 5.32 8.12 9.77
CA GLY A 95 6.45 7.24 9.48
C GLY A 95 7.61 7.94 8.75
N ASN A 96 8.77 7.32 8.78
CA ASN A 96 10.00 7.88 8.19
C ASN A 96 10.15 7.55 6.70
N GLY A 97 9.48 6.51 6.22
CA GLY A 97 9.64 5.97 4.88
C GLY A 97 11.00 5.28 4.67
N PHE A 98 11.18 4.73 3.48
CA PHE A 98 12.44 4.10 3.08
C PHE A 98 13.46 5.15 2.60
N SER A 99 14.74 4.92 2.87
CA SER A 99 15.85 5.74 2.38
C SER A 99 16.36 5.17 1.07
N LEU A 100 15.90 5.71 -0.06
CA LEU A 100 16.28 5.25 -1.40
C LEU A 100 17.79 5.45 -1.69
N ASP A 101 18.41 6.44 -1.08
CA ASP A 101 19.84 6.76 -1.25
C ASP A 101 20.77 5.64 -0.76
N LYS A 102 20.28 4.79 0.17
CA LYS A 102 21.04 3.64 0.65
C LYS A 102 21.13 2.51 -0.38
N CYS A 103 20.23 2.45 -1.34
CA CYS A 103 20.30 1.51 -2.46
C CYS A 103 21.27 2.04 -3.51
N LYS A 104 22.35 1.31 -3.81
CA LYS A 104 23.33 1.70 -4.84
C LYS A 104 22.76 1.49 -6.25
N LYS A 105 22.54 0.25 -6.66
CA LYS A 105 22.10 -0.10 -8.01
C LYS A 105 20.86 -1.00 -8.01
N THR A 106 20.79 -1.95 -7.09
CA THR A 106 19.77 -3.00 -7.07
C THR A 106 19.24 -3.18 -5.67
N ALA A 107 17.92 -3.26 -5.52
CA ALA A 107 17.23 -3.59 -4.28
C ALA A 107 16.57 -4.97 -4.38
N LEU A 108 16.73 -5.77 -3.34
CA LEU A 108 15.88 -6.92 -3.09
C LEU A 108 14.78 -6.49 -2.11
N ILE A 109 13.53 -6.68 -2.51
CA ILE A 109 12.34 -6.29 -1.77
C ILE A 109 11.56 -7.57 -1.46
N CYS A 110 11.32 -7.85 -0.19
CA CYS A 110 10.57 -9.03 0.23
C CYS A 110 9.30 -8.61 0.98
N GLY A 111 8.17 -9.19 0.61
CA GLY A 111 6.89 -8.94 1.29
C GLY A 111 5.95 -10.11 1.21
N GLY A 112 5.07 -10.24 2.21
CA GLY A 112 4.08 -11.31 2.27
C GLY A 112 2.69 -10.81 2.64
N GLY A 113 1.65 -11.39 2.04
CA GLY A 113 0.27 -11.02 2.29
C GLY A 113 0.06 -9.51 2.19
N VAL A 114 -0.60 -8.90 3.18
CA VAL A 114 -0.84 -7.43 3.22
C VAL A 114 0.40 -6.60 3.55
N GLY A 115 1.57 -7.22 3.72
CA GLY A 115 2.86 -6.52 3.74
C GLY A 115 3.41 -6.21 2.35
N ALA A 116 2.90 -6.84 1.30
CA ALA A 116 3.30 -6.59 -0.09
C ALA A 116 2.85 -5.19 -0.61
N PRO A 117 1.60 -4.73 -0.40
CA PRO A 117 1.12 -3.47 -0.95
C PRO A 117 2.00 -2.24 -0.71
N PRO A 118 2.51 -1.94 0.51
CA PRO A 118 3.35 -0.76 0.74
C PRO A 118 4.68 -0.80 0.00
N LEU A 119 5.09 -1.95 -0.52
CA LEU A 119 6.32 -2.12 -1.28
C LEU A 119 6.16 -1.73 -2.75
N LEU A 120 4.93 -1.59 -3.26
CA LEU A 120 4.68 -1.17 -4.64
C LEU A 120 5.22 0.25 -4.88
N LEU A 121 4.90 1.19 -4.01
CA LEU A 121 5.43 2.55 -4.11
C LEU A 121 6.96 2.57 -3.97
N LEU A 122 7.54 1.69 -3.15
CA LEU A 122 8.99 1.56 -3.02
C LEU A 122 9.63 1.10 -4.34
N ALA A 123 9.12 0.01 -4.93
CA ALA A 123 9.61 -0.51 -6.21
C ALA A 123 9.51 0.55 -7.31
N LYS A 124 8.36 1.22 -7.42
CA LYS A 124 8.12 2.32 -8.36
C LYS A 124 9.16 3.44 -8.22
N ARG A 125 9.41 3.92 -7.00
CA ARG A 125 10.37 4.99 -6.74
C ARG A 125 11.82 4.59 -7.01
N LEU A 126 12.19 3.33 -6.78
CA LEU A 126 13.51 2.80 -7.12
C LEU A 126 13.71 2.78 -8.64
N ILE A 127 12.75 2.24 -9.38
CA ILE A 127 12.79 2.21 -10.86
C ILE A 127 12.83 3.62 -11.44
N GLU A 128 11.96 4.54 -10.98
CA GLU A 128 11.97 5.95 -11.39
C GLU A 128 13.31 6.65 -11.13
N SER A 129 14.07 6.20 -10.13
CA SER A 129 15.41 6.71 -9.81
C SER A 129 16.55 5.98 -10.55
N GLY A 130 16.24 5.15 -11.55
CA GLY A 130 17.21 4.42 -12.38
C GLY A 130 17.84 3.21 -11.68
N LYS A 131 17.19 2.67 -10.65
CA LYS A 131 17.65 1.49 -9.91
C LYS A 131 16.84 0.25 -10.30
N ASN A 132 17.42 -0.93 -10.10
CA ASN A 132 16.71 -2.19 -10.31
C ASN A 132 15.98 -2.61 -9.02
N ALA A 133 14.80 -3.22 -9.18
CA ALA A 133 14.04 -3.83 -8.09
C ALA A 133 13.74 -5.30 -8.41
N TYR A 134 14.18 -6.19 -7.52
CA TYR A 134 13.80 -7.60 -7.47
C TYR A 134 12.82 -7.75 -6.31
N VAL A 135 11.64 -8.27 -6.60
CA VAL A 135 10.55 -8.36 -5.63
C VAL A 135 10.18 -9.81 -5.41
N ALA A 136 10.35 -10.29 -4.18
CA ALA A 136 9.92 -11.61 -3.75
C ALA A 136 8.61 -11.47 -2.93
N LEU A 137 7.52 -12.07 -3.41
CA LEU A 137 6.20 -12.00 -2.80
C LEU A 137 5.79 -13.37 -2.28
N GLY A 138 5.44 -13.45 -0.99
CA GLY A 138 4.95 -14.67 -0.35
C GLY A 138 3.46 -14.59 -0.01
N PHE A 139 2.72 -15.67 -0.30
CA PHE A 139 1.30 -15.78 0.02
C PHE A 139 0.95 -17.19 0.53
N ASN A 140 -0.24 -17.38 1.10
CA ASN A 140 -0.65 -18.72 1.51
C ASN A 140 -1.01 -19.59 0.30
N SER A 141 -1.71 -19.02 -0.67
CA SER A 141 -2.20 -19.70 -1.87
C SER A 141 -2.26 -18.77 -3.08
N ALA A 142 -2.50 -19.32 -4.26
CA ALA A 142 -2.72 -18.54 -5.48
C ALA A 142 -3.88 -17.54 -5.36
N ALA A 143 -4.92 -17.86 -4.59
CA ALA A 143 -6.06 -16.99 -4.37
C ALA A 143 -5.73 -15.72 -3.56
N ASP A 144 -4.62 -15.75 -2.82
CA ASP A 144 -4.15 -14.61 -2.03
C ASP A 144 -3.18 -13.71 -2.80
N VAL A 145 -2.70 -14.15 -3.96
CA VAL A 145 -1.73 -13.39 -4.76
C VAL A 145 -2.37 -12.09 -5.22
N MET A 146 -1.72 -10.98 -4.87
CA MET A 146 -2.17 -9.65 -5.24
C MET A 146 -1.01 -8.79 -5.72
N LEU A 147 -1.30 -7.83 -6.59
CA LEU A 147 -0.39 -6.78 -7.08
C LEU A 147 0.83 -7.28 -7.88
N ALA A 148 0.98 -8.57 -8.13
CA ALA A 148 2.14 -9.12 -8.83
C ALA A 148 2.33 -8.49 -10.22
N ASP A 149 1.25 -8.34 -10.98
CA ASP A 149 1.32 -7.72 -12.31
C ASP A 149 1.57 -6.22 -12.26
N GLU A 150 1.14 -5.56 -11.18
CA GLU A 150 1.43 -4.14 -10.97
C GLU A 150 2.92 -3.91 -10.66
N PHE A 151 3.54 -4.79 -9.87
CA PHE A 151 5.00 -4.75 -9.67
C PHE A 151 5.76 -4.97 -10.98
N LYS A 152 5.32 -5.91 -11.83
CA LYS A 152 5.90 -6.10 -13.17
C LYS A 152 5.69 -4.86 -14.05
N ALA A 153 4.50 -4.27 -14.01
CA ALA A 153 4.14 -3.09 -14.81
C ALA A 153 5.00 -1.86 -14.47
N VAL A 154 5.44 -1.71 -13.21
CA VAL A 154 6.39 -0.64 -12.85
C VAL A 154 7.84 -0.96 -13.22
N GLY A 155 8.13 -2.14 -13.80
CA GLY A 155 9.46 -2.55 -14.26
C GLY A 155 10.27 -3.38 -13.25
N ALA A 156 9.64 -3.88 -12.17
CA ALA A 156 10.31 -4.76 -11.24
C ALA A 156 10.35 -6.21 -11.76
N GLN A 157 11.39 -6.95 -11.40
CA GLN A 157 11.43 -8.41 -11.56
C GLN A 157 10.75 -9.05 -10.36
N VAL A 158 9.76 -9.92 -10.60
CA VAL A 158 8.88 -10.45 -9.56
C VAL A 158 8.95 -11.96 -9.50
N GLU A 159 9.23 -12.47 -8.32
CA GLU A 159 9.11 -13.89 -7.96
C GLU A 159 7.99 -14.05 -6.94
N ILE A 160 7.20 -15.11 -7.11
CA ILE A 160 6.09 -15.45 -6.20
C ILE A 160 6.39 -16.80 -5.57
N ALA A 161 6.12 -16.90 -4.28
CA ALA A 161 6.06 -18.16 -3.57
C ALA A 161 4.71 -18.29 -2.86
N THR A 162 4.14 -19.51 -2.85
CA THR A 162 2.95 -19.83 -2.07
C THR A 162 3.22 -21.01 -1.15
N LEU A 163 2.68 -20.94 0.05
CA LEU A 163 2.87 -21.96 1.07
C LEU A 163 2.37 -23.33 0.59
N ASP A 164 1.25 -23.36 -0.12
CA ASP A 164 0.65 -24.59 -0.68
C ASP A 164 1.24 -25.01 -2.05
N GLY A 165 2.07 -24.18 -2.68
CA GLY A 165 2.65 -24.40 -4.00
C GLY A 165 1.67 -24.21 -5.16
N SER A 166 0.52 -23.55 -4.93
CA SER A 166 -0.51 -23.36 -5.97
C SER A 166 -0.14 -22.24 -6.97
N ALA A 167 0.86 -21.39 -6.67
CA ALA A 167 1.42 -20.41 -7.59
C ALA A 167 2.90 -20.15 -7.29
N GLY A 168 3.71 -20.00 -8.35
CA GLY A 168 5.13 -19.74 -8.23
C GLY A 168 5.91 -20.88 -7.56
N LEU A 169 6.87 -20.52 -6.71
CA LEU A 169 7.63 -21.47 -5.92
C LEU A 169 6.82 -21.97 -4.73
N LYS A 170 7.04 -23.21 -4.33
CA LYS A 170 6.51 -23.71 -3.06
C LYS A 170 7.44 -23.26 -1.95
N GLY A 171 6.91 -22.52 -0.97
CA GLY A 171 7.64 -21.97 0.18
C GLY A 171 7.12 -22.47 1.51
#